data_9f77977409f3bbc61e2ad5ae0cf335a1
#
_entry.id   9f77977409f3bbc61e2ad5ae0cf335a1
#
_cell.length_a   1.000
_cell.length_b   1.000
_cell.length_c   1.000
_cell.angle_alpha   90.00
_cell.angle_beta   90.00
_cell.angle_gamma   90.00
#
_symmetry.space_group_name_H-M   'P 1'
#
loop_
_entity.id
_entity.type
_entity.pdbx_description
1 polymer ?
#
loop_
_entity_poly.entity_id
_entity_poly.type
_entity_poly.pdbx_seq_one_letter_code
_entity_poly.pdbx_strand_id
1 'polypeptide(L)' 'MNFKSLRAFRLVVSQGSLAAAAEAMNLSQPAVSRLIALLEDETKLILFDRSRRRLALSEAGEAFHR' A
#
# COMPACT_ATOMS: atom_id res chain seq x y z
N MET A 1 11.53 -6.55 -7.00
CA MET A 1 10.38 -5.70 -6.64
C MET A 1 9.48 -5.52 -7.85
N ASN A 2 8.19 -5.69 -7.68
CA ASN A 2 7.21 -5.61 -8.75
C ASN A 2 6.71 -4.18 -8.91
N PHE A 3 6.74 -3.64 -10.13
CA PHE A 3 6.22 -2.30 -10.40
C PHE A 3 4.76 -2.15 -9.99
N LYS A 4 3.97 -3.19 -10.18
CA LYS A 4 2.55 -3.17 -9.85
C LYS A 4 2.32 -3.02 -8.35
N SER A 5 3.11 -3.70 -7.53
CA SER A 5 3.02 -3.55 -6.07
C SER A 5 3.49 -2.18 -5.60
N LEU A 6 4.54 -1.65 -6.21
CA LEU A 6 5.01 -0.30 -5.90
C LEU A 6 3.97 0.75 -6.29
N ARG A 7 3.35 0.58 -7.47
CA ARG A 7 2.27 1.47 -7.92
C ARG A 7 1.08 1.42 -6.97
N ALA A 8 0.71 0.22 -6.51
CA ALA A 8 -0.38 0.06 -5.54
C ALA A 8 -0.09 0.83 -4.26
N PHE A 9 1.12 0.70 -3.73
CA PHE A 9 1.53 1.43 -2.54
C PHE A 9 1.40 2.95 -2.74
N ARG A 10 1.92 3.46 -3.83
CA ARG A 10 1.88 4.89 -4.15
C ARG A 10 0.44 5.41 -4.28
N LEU A 11 -0.43 4.63 -4.93
CA LEU A 11 -1.82 5.02 -5.10
C LEU A 11 -2.58 5.00 -3.77
N VAL A 12 -2.32 4.00 -2.93
CA VAL A 12 -2.95 3.99 -1.59
C VAL A 12 -2.55 5.23 -0.80
N VAL A 13 -1.30 5.63 -0.86
CA VAL A 13 -0.82 6.83 -0.18
C VAL A 13 -1.45 8.09 -0.78
N SER A 14 -1.41 8.24 -2.09
CA SER A 14 -1.89 9.46 -2.75
C SER A 14 -3.41 9.59 -2.73
N GLN A 15 -4.14 8.49 -2.88
CA GLN A 15 -5.59 8.48 -2.88
C GLN A 15 -6.19 8.44 -1.47
N GLY A 16 -5.41 8.00 -0.51
CA GLY A 16 -5.84 8.00 0.90
C GLY A 16 -6.64 6.78 1.33
N SER A 17 -6.90 5.82 0.45
CA SER A 17 -7.62 4.60 0.82
C SER A 17 -7.34 3.45 -0.14
N LEU A 18 -7.55 2.23 0.36
CA LEU A 18 -7.47 1.03 -0.49
C LEU A 18 -8.56 1.05 -1.56
N ALA A 19 -9.76 1.50 -1.22
CA ALA A 19 -10.88 1.54 -2.16
C ALA A 19 -10.57 2.46 -3.34
N ALA A 20 -10.08 3.66 -3.08
CA ALA A 20 -9.74 4.61 -4.13
C ALA A 20 -8.57 4.11 -4.99
N ALA A 21 -7.57 3.50 -4.37
CA ALA A 21 -6.45 2.92 -5.12
C ALA A 21 -6.91 1.77 -6.02
N ALA A 22 -7.79 0.91 -5.51
CA ALA A 22 -8.35 -0.20 -6.28
C ALA A 22 -9.11 0.32 -7.50
N GLU A 23 -9.91 1.34 -7.31
CA GLU A 23 -10.65 1.97 -8.41
C GLU A 23 -9.68 2.54 -9.45
N ALA A 24 -8.65 3.26 -9.02
CA ALA A 24 -7.65 3.84 -9.91
C ALA A 24 -6.88 2.78 -10.70
N MET A 25 -6.70 1.60 -10.13
CA MET A 25 -6.01 0.48 -10.77
C MET A 25 -6.94 -0.47 -11.52
N ASN A 26 -8.23 -0.24 -11.42
CA ASN A 26 -9.25 -1.13 -11.96
C ASN A 26 -9.10 -2.56 -11.41
N LEU A 27 -8.89 -2.66 -10.10
CA LEU A 27 -8.73 -3.91 -9.37
C LEU A 27 -9.68 -3.94 -8.18
N SER A 28 -9.86 -5.11 -7.59
CA SER A 28 -10.58 -5.24 -6.32
C SER A 28 -9.70 -4.79 -5.16
N GLN A 29 -10.32 -4.42 -4.03
CA GLN A 29 -9.55 -4.09 -2.82
C GLN A 29 -8.67 -5.25 -2.34
N PRO A 30 -9.16 -6.51 -2.32
CA PRO A 30 -8.29 -7.63 -1.96
C PRO A 30 -7.06 -7.76 -2.86
N ALA A 31 -7.21 -7.47 -4.15
CA ALA A 31 -6.08 -7.52 -5.08
C ALA A 31 -5.04 -6.45 -4.74
N VAL A 32 -5.48 -5.23 -4.44
CA VAL A 32 -4.57 -4.16 -4.01
C VAL A 32 -3.90 -4.52 -2.69
N SER A 33 -4.66 -5.05 -1.75
CA SER A 33 -4.14 -5.47 -0.46
C SER A 33 -3.03 -6.53 -0.60
N ARG A 34 -3.21 -7.48 -1.54
CA ARG A 34 -2.19 -8.48 -1.84
C ARG A 34 -0.91 -7.86 -2.42
N LEU A 35 -1.07 -6.86 -3.28
CA LEU A 35 0.08 -6.15 -3.84
C LEU A 35 0.88 -5.43 -2.75
N ILE A 36 0.18 -4.82 -1.80
CA ILE A 36 0.82 -4.18 -0.65
C ILE A 36 1.54 -5.22 0.20
N ALA A 37 0.88 -6.34 0.49
CA ALA A 37 1.49 -7.43 1.27
C ALA A 37 2.73 -7.98 0.59
N LEU A 38 2.70 -8.12 -0.74
CA LEU A 38 3.85 -8.56 -1.51
C LEU A 38 5.02 -7.58 -1.37
N LEU A 39 4.73 -6.28 -1.46
CA LEU A 39 5.75 -5.26 -1.31
C LEU A 39 6.36 -5.28 0.10
N GLU A 40 5.52 -5.41 1.12
CA GLU A 40 5.98 -5.52 2.50
C GLU A 40 6.87 -6.74 2.70
N ASP A 41 6.49 -7.87 2.09
CA ASP A 41 7.28 -9.09 2.17
C ASP A 41 8.63 -8.94 1.47
N GLU A 42 8.64 -8.36 0.28
CA GLU A 42 9.87 -8.17 -0.49
C GLU A 42 10.84 -7.19 0.18
N THR A 43 10.33 -6.13 0.78
CA THR A 43 11.15 -5.12 1.44
C THR A 43 11.46 -5.47 2.91
N LYS A 44 10.75 -6.45 3.47
CA LYS A 44 10.82 -6.82 4.90
C LYS A 44 10.45 -5.65 5.81
N LEU A 45 9.61 -4.75 5.31
CA LEU A 45 9.12 -3.59 6.05
C LEU A 45 7.61 -3.68 6.22
N ILE A 46 7.12 -3.19 7.35
CA ILE A 46 5.70 -2.96 7.56
C ILE A 46 5.44 -1.51 7.15
N LEU A 47 4.76 -1.32 6.02
CA LEU A 47 4.60 0.00 5.43
C LEU A 47 3.38 0.75 5.94
N PHE A 48 2.34 0.03 6.36
CA PHE A 48 1.12 0.62 6.91
C PHE A 48 0.91 0.17 8.34
N ASP A 49 0.53 1.13 9.19
CA ASP A 49 0.20 0.86 10.59
C ASP A 49 -1.24 0.36 10.65
N ARG A 50 -1.43 -0.93 10.94
CA ARG A 50 -2.73 -1.58 10.98
C ARG A 50 -3.35 -1.60 12.36
N SER A 51 -2.68 -1.00 13.36
CA SER A 51 -3.23 -0.88 14.71
C SER A 51 -4.28 0.23 14.80
N ARG A 52 -4.36 1.08 13.79
CA ARG A 52 -5.29 2.21 13.73
C ARG A 52 -6.50 1.87 12.88
N ARG A 53 -7.63 2.54 13.16
CA ARG A 53 -8.85 2.41 12.36
C ARG A 53 -8.65 2.91 10.94
N ARG A 54 -7.91 3.99 10.80
CA ARG A 54 -7.59 4.56 9.50
C ARG A 54 -6.30 3.98 8.96
N LEU A 55 -6.25 3.84 7.66
CA LEU A 55 -5.02 3.46 6.99
C LEU A 55 -4.01 4.59 7.17
N ALA A 56 -2.90 4.28 7.79
CA ALA A 56 -1.84 5.25 8.03
C ALA A 56 -0.51 4.60 7.73
N LEU A 57 0.42 5.38 7.18
CA LEU A 57 1.79 4.91 6.96
C LEU A 57 2.47 4.67 8.30
N SER A 58 3.22 3.57 8.38
CA SER A 58 4.14 3.36 9.48
C SER A 58 5.34 4.28 9.30
N GLU A 59 6.20 4.34 10.29
CA GLU A 59 7.46 5.07 10.19
C GLU A 59 8.30 4.55 8.99
N ALA A 60 8.38 3.25 8.84
CA ALA A 60 9.07 2.63 7.70
C ALA A 60 8.39 2.99 6.37
N GLY A 61 7.06 3.02 6.35
CA GLY A 61 6.30 3.40 5.16
C GLY A 61 6.56 4.84 4.74
N GLU A 62 6.64 5.75 5.69
CA GLU A 62 6.96 7.15 5.40
C GLU A 62 8.36 7.29 4.82
N ALA A 63 9.34 6.60 5.38
CA ALA A 63 10.70 6.61 4.87
C ALA A 63 10.77 6.02 3.47
N PHE A 64 10.06 4.93 3.23
CA PHE A 64 10.02 4.27 1.92
C PHE A 64 9.37 5.14 0.86
N HIS A 65 8.34 5.90 1.25
CA HIS A 65 7.57 6.75 0.32
C HIS A 65 8.36 7.99 -0.15
N ARG A 66 9.31 8.45 0.63
CA ARG A 66 10.12 9.64 0.32
C ARG A 66 10.91 9.53 -0.99
#